data_56e6bb24805901be2fdff9060f003f54
#
_entry.id   56e6bb24805901be2fdff9060f003f54
#
_cell.length_a   1.000
_cell.length_b   1.000
_cell.length_c   1.000
_cell.angle_alpha   90.00
_cell.angle_beta   90.00
_cell.angle_gamma   90.00
#
_symmetry.space_group_name_H-M   'P 1'
#
loop_
_entity.id
_entity.type
_entity.pdbx_description
1 polymer ?
#
loop_
_entity_poly.entity_id
_entity_poly.type
_entity_poly.pdbx_seq_one_letter_code
_entity_poly.pdbx_strand_id
1 'polypeptide(L)'
;MTVALSDAPRRARISRARPVALDAPLVGLLGLLVGVGAALPLGYLVWRAWELGLTETWEVLRSARTRELLVDTLALAALVTAASNAIALPLAWLTTRTDLPGRRFWVIVTALPLAIPTYVGAFAMIGALGPRGMLQGWLERWGVERLPSIYGFGGAFVVLTLFTYPYVLLTVRAAYRGIDPSLEEASRTLGHGSWSTFVRVVVPQLRPSIVAGSLLVALYVLSDFGAVSMLRYDTFTRAIYVQYRGALNRNSAAMLGLVLVALTIVVLAAEQRFRGREQVHRLHGGGARVAPVFALGRWRWVAAGACATLAFIALVVPLGVIAYWLWRGARVGEPILPDWSLVQNSLLASALGAVATMLAAWPVALLSVRHPGRWSRFVERLSWSGYALPGIVVALALVFFGANYLPWAYQTMVTLVFAYVVLFLPQAIGAIRASLMQVTPSMAEASHVLGVGRARTFQRVVLPLTRPGVVAAVALVFLTCMKELPATLLLAPTEFGTLATRVWGASAEAPSCTSGTRGRPLRPHRVG
;
A
#
# COMPACT_ATOMS: atom_id res chain seq x y z
N MET A 1 5.33 52.52 55.70
CA MET A 1 4.01 52.24 55.10
C MET A 1 4.21 51.16 54.10
N THR A 2 4.12 49.90 54.60
CA THR A 2 4.46 48.66 53.91
C THR A 2 3.15 48.05 53.41
N VAL A 3 2.94 48.02 52.10
CA VAL A 3 1.79 47.33 51.48
C VAL A 3 2.24 45.92 51.10
N ALA A 4 1.67 44.96 51.80
CA ALA A 4 1.84 43.54 51.53
C ALA A 4 1.11 43.15 50.23
N LEU A 5 1.86 42.67 49.22
CA LEU A 5 1.33 41.95 48.05
C LEU A 5 1.28 40.47 48.38
N SER A 6 0.17 40.03 48.92
CA SER A 6 -0.23 38.61 48.99
C SER A 6 -1.50 38.51 48.16
N ASP A 7 -1.41 37.84 47.02
CA ASP A 7 -2.39 36.88 46.50
C ASP A 7 -1.96 36.42 45.10
N ALA A 8 -1.09 35.43 45.05
CA ALA A 8 -0.92 34.64 43.84
C ALA A 8 -2.20 33.78 43.63
N PRO A 9 -2.88 33.89 42.48
CA PRO A 9 -4.05 33.06 42.24
C PRO A 9 -3.61 31.59 42.23
N ARG A 10 -4.18 30.83 43.15
CA ARG A 10 -4.10 29.36 43.19
C ARG A 10 -4.42 28.86 41.78
N ARG A 11 -3.43 28.29 41.08
CA ARG A 11 -3.64 27.54 39.85
C ARG A 11 -4.74 26.53 40.10
N ALA A 12 -5.95 26.85 39.64
CA ALA A 12 -7.05 25.91 39.64
C ALA A 12 -6.55 24.60 38.99
N ARG A 13 -6.47 23.55 39.76
CA ARG A 13 -6.29 22.19 39.23
C ARG A 13 -7.44 22.00 38.26
N ILE A 14 -7.20 22.21 36.97
CA ILE A 14 -8.13 21.81 35.92
C ILE A 14 -8.34 20.31 36.16
N SER A 15 -9.46 19.99 36.78
CA SER A 15 -9.96 18.62 36.91
C SER A 15 -9.93 18.07 35.47
N ARG A 16 -9.05 17.12 35.21
CA ARG A 16 -9.05 16.40 33.95
C ARG A 16 -10.43 15.77 33.83
N ALA A 17 -11.32 16.44 33.12
CA ALA A 17 -12.64 15.94 32.82
C ALA A 17 -12.48 14.52 32.26
N ARG A 18 -13.16 13.56 32.88
CA ARG A 18 -13.13 12.17 32.41
C ARG A 18 -13.64 12.15 30.97
N PRO A 19 -12.88 11.61 30.01
CA PRO A 19 -13.22 11.67 28.61
C PRO A 19 -14.59 11.05 28.33
N VAL A 20 -15.32 11.72 27.45
CA VAL A 20 -16.62 11.28 26.92
C VAL A 20 -16.39 10.08 26.02
N ALA A 21 -16.43 8.89 26.53
CA ALA A 21 -16.30 7.67 25.74
C ALA A 21 -17.15 6.55 26.34
N LEU A 22 -17.55 5.61 25.51
CA LEU A 22 -17.98 4.27 25.90
C LEU A 22 -17.06 3.76 27.02
N ASP A 23 -17.58 2.99 27.95
CA ASP A 23 -16.82 2.55 29.12
C ASP A 23 -15.41 2.09 28.74
N ALA A 24 -14.41 2.75 29.28
CA ALA A 24 -13.00 2.50 28.98
C ALA A 24 -12.60 1.02 29.02
N PRO A 25 -13.12 0.19 29.99
CA PRO A 25 -12.82 -1.23 30.02
C PRO A 25 -13.37 -2.00 28.81
N LEU A 26 -14.60 -1.70 28.36
CA LEU A 26 -15.20 -2.37 27.18
C LEU A 26 -14.42 -2.05 25.90
N VAL A 27 -14.12 -0.78 25.66
CA VAL A 27 -13.32 -0.36 24.49
C VAL A 27 -11.91 -0.95 24.57
N GLY A 28 -11.33 -1.02 25.77
CA GLY A 28 -10.04 -1.64 26.00
C GLY A 28 -10.04 -3.14 25.70
N LEU A 29 -11.09 -3.86 26.12
CA LEU A 29 -11.25 -5.29 25.84
C LEU A 29 -11.44 -5.57 24.34
N LEU A 30 -12.34 -4.83 23.69
CA LEU A 30 -12.57 -4.96 22.25
C LEU A 30 -11.30 -4.63 21.46
N GLY A 31 -10.59 -3.56 21.83
CA GLY A 31 -9.31 -3.21 21.21
C GLY A 31 -8.25 -4.30 21.39
N LEU A 32 -8.18 -4.92 22.59
CA LEU A 32 -7.27 -6.03 22.85
C LEU A 32 -7.60 -7.26 21.99
N LEU A 33 -8.88 -7.63 21.89
CA LEU A 33 -9.31 -8.75 21.06
C LEU A 33 -8.93 -8.54 19.60
N VAL A 34 -9.13 -7.33 19.09
CA VAL A 34 -8.72 -6.96 17.73
C VAL A 34 -7.19 -7.00 17.59
N GLY A 35 -6.44 -6.46 18.54
CA GLY A 35 -4.98 -6.47 18.52
C GLY A 35 -4.41 -7.88 18.57
N VAL A 36 -4.94 -8.76 19.42
CA VAL A 36 -4.55 -10.18 19.49
C VAL A 36 -4.88 -10.88 18.17
N GLY A 37 -6.07 -10.66 17.61
CA GLY A 37 -6.43 -11.18 16.29
C GLY A 37 -5.49 -10.72 15.20
N ALA A 38 -5.12 -9.44 15.19
CA ALA A 38 -4.16 -8.90 14.20
C ALA A 38 -2.74 -9.48 14.35
N ALA A 39 -2.33 -9.81 15.58
CA ALA A 39 -1.03 -10.41 15.86
C ALA A 39 -1.01 -11.95 15.66
N LEU A 40 -2.16 -12.60 15.51
CA LEU A 40 -2.28 -14.06 15.39
C LEU A 40 -1.42 -14.64 14.27
N PRO A 41 -1.41 -14.11 13.02
CA PRO A 41 -0.58 -14.66 11.95
C PRO A 41 0.91 -14.63 12.30
N LEU A 42 1.39 -13.52 12.87
CA LEU A 42 2.78 -13.39 13.30
C LEU A 42 3.11 -14.35 14.44
N GLY A 43 2.24 -14.40 15.46
CA GLY A 43 2.42 -15.30 16.60
C GLY A 43 2.46 -16.77 16.17
N TYR A 44 1.59 -17.15 15.23
CA TYR A 44 1.57 -18.51 14.68
C TYR A 44 2.85 -18.85 13.90
N LEU A 45 3.37 -17.93 13.08
CA LEU A 45 4.62 -18.16 12.35
C LEU A 45 5.81 -18.30 13.30
N VAL A 46 5.88 -17.49 14.37
CA VAL A 46 6.90 -17.61 15.41
C VAL A 46 6.80 -18.94 16.14
N TRP A 47 5.58 -19.34 16.50
CA TRP A 47 5.31 -20.66 17.09
C TRP A 47 5.81 -21.80 16.18
N ARG A 48 5.49 -21.72 14.91
CA ARG A 48 5.88 -22.74 13.91
C ARG A 48 7.39 -22.83 13.73
N ALA A 49 8.09 -21.69 13.76
CA ALA A 49 9.55 -21.65 13.74
C ALA A 49 10.18 -22.28 15.00
N TRP A 50 9.53 -22.07 16.13
CA TRP A 50 9.99 -22.68 17.39
C TRP A 50 9.87 -24.21 17.36
N GLU A 51 8.76 -24.75 16.83
CA GLU A 51 8.56 -26.20 16.67
C GLU A 51 9.60 -26.87 15.76
N LEU A 52 10.07 -26.15 14.74
CA LEU A 52 11.12 -26.65 13.83
C LEU A 52 12.48 -26.81 14.50
N GLY A 53 12.71 -26.10 15.59
CA GLY A 53 14.00 -26.09 16.27
C GLY A 53 15.01 -25.10 15.66
N LEU A 54 15.99 -24.75 16.50
CA LEU A 54 17.01 -23.74 16.14
C LEU A 54 17.95 -24.21 15.02
N THR A 55 18.21 -25.50 14.92
CA THR A 55 19.14 -26.08 13.94
C THR A 55 18.59 -25.93 12.52
N GLU A 56 17.36 -26.39 12.27
CA GLU A 56 16.74 -26.26 10.96
C GLU A 56 16.51 -24.80 10.56
N THR A 57 16.12 -23.97 11.53
CA THR A 57 16.00 -22.52 11.34
C THR A 57 17.32 -21.93 10.84
N TRP A 58 18.43 -22.32 11.47
CA TRP A 58 19.74 -21.81 11.15
C TRP A 58 20.25 -22.29 9.77
N GLU A 59 19.94 -23.51 9.40
CA GLU A 59 20.25 -24.06 8.07
C GLU A 59 19.53 -23.31 6.96
N VAL A 60 18.22 -23.06 7.12
CA VAL A 60 17.44 -22.26 6.15
C VAL A 60 17.99 -20.85 6.03
N LEU A 61 18.33 -20.18 7.14
CA LEU A 61 18.89 -18.83 7.14
C LEU A 61 20.25 -18.75 6.45
N ARG A 62 21.10 -19.78 6.61
CA ARG A 62 22.45 -19.84 6.00
C ARG A 62 22.46 -20.37 4.58
N SER A 63 21.35 -20.88 4.08
CA SER A 63 21.29 -21.45 2.73
C SER A 63 21.68 -20.43 1.67
N ALA A 64 22.36 -20.89 0.62
CA ALA A 64 22.71 -20.05 -0.53
C ALA A 64 21.45 -19.41 -1.13
N ARG A 65 20.35 -20.19 -1.20
CA ARG A 65 19.08 -19.73 -1.73
C ARG A 65 18.46 -18.57 -0.95
N THR A 66 18.49 -18.61 0.39
CA THR A 66 17.99 -17.51 1.22
C THR A 66 18.83 -16.24 1.03
N ARG A 67 20.15 -16.38 0.87
CA ARG A 67 21.02 -15.23 0.59
C ARG A 67 20.75 -14.62 -0.78
N GLU A 68 20.57 -15.41 -1.82
CA GLU A 68 20.15 -14.94 -3.15
C GLU A 68 18.83 -14.18 -3.08
N LEU A 69 17.80 -14.77 -2.47
CA LEU A 69 16.50 -14.13 -2.29
C LEU A 69 16.60 -12.80 -1.52
N LEU A 70 17.48 -12.74 -0.52
CA LEU A 70 17.72 -11.52 0.27
C LEU A 70 18.32 -10.41 -0.62
N VAL A 71 19.37 -10.74 -1.37
CA VAL A 71 20.01 -9.79 -2.28
C VAL A 71 19.05 -9.33 -3.36
N ASP A 72 18.35 -10.26 -4.01
CA ASP A 72 17.42 -9.98 -5.10
C ASP A 72 16.24 -9.10 -4.63
N THR A 73 15.67 -9.43 -3.47
CA THR A 73 14.55 -8.67 -2.90
C THR A 73 14.99 -7.26 -2.47
N LEU A 74 16.15 -7.13 -1.80
CA LEU A 74 16.68 -5.84 -1.37
C LEU A 74 17.13 -4.99 -2.56
N ALA A 75 17.80 -5.57 -3.54
CA ALA A 75 18.23 -4.87 -4.75
C ALA A 75 17.01 -4.31 -5.50
N LEU A 76 15.98 -5.14 -5.70
CA LEU A 76 14.74 -4.70 -6.33
C LEU A 76 14.08 -3.55 -5.54
N ALA A 77 13.90 -3.70 -4.22
CA ALA A 77 13.30 -2.68 -3.39
C ALA A 77 14.09 -1.37 -3.39
N ALA A 78 15.41 -1.43 -3.28
CA ALA A 78 16.26 -0.25 -3.28
C ALA A 78 16.25 0.47 -4.63
N LEU A 79 16.40 -0.27 -5.74
CA LEU A 79 16.46 0.30 -7.07
C LEU A 79 15.10 0.85 -7.54
N VAL A 80 14.00 0.14 -7.27
CA VAL A 80 12.64 0.66 -7.54
C VAL A 80 12.37 1.92 -6.71
N THR A 81 12.76 1.95 -5.44
CA THR A 81 12.61 3.14 -4.58
C THR A 81 13.43 4.30 -5.11
N ALA A 82 14.68 4.08 -5.51
CA ALA A 82 15.55 5.11 -6.09
C ALA A 82 14.97 5.66 -7.40
N ALA A 83 14.55 4.79 -8.31
CA ALA A 83 13.93 5.17 -9.57
C ALA A 83 12.59 5.91 -9.37
N SER A 84 11.76 5.45 -8.44
CA SER A 84 10.51 6.13 -8.08
C SER A 84 10.76 7.55 -7.56
N ASN A 85 11.80 7.76 -6.75
CA ASN A 85 12.21 9.09 -6.31
C ASN A 85 12.71 9.93 -7.50
N ALA A 86 13.54 9.37 -8.37
CA ALA A 86 14.08 10.06 -9.54
C ALA A 86 12.98 10.55 -10.49
N ILE A 87 11.87 9.82 -10.60
CA ILE A 87 10.69 10.22 -11.39
C ILE A 87 9.80 11.20 -10.60
N ALA A 88 9.50 10.89 -9.33
CA ALA A 88 8.50 11.59 -8.55
C ALA A 88 8.94 13.00 -8.11
N LEU A 89 10.23 13.21 -7.77
CA LEU A 89 10.71 14.50 -7.29
C LEU A 89 10.62 15.59 -8.36
N PRO A 90 11.13 15.39 -9.59
CA PRO A 90 10.94 16.36 -10.69
C PRO A 90 9.45 16.59 -11.01
N LEU A 91 8.63 15.52 -11.05
CA LEU A 91 7.20 15.65 -11.32
C LEU A 91 6.47 16.43 -10.23
N ALA A 92 6.80 16.21 -8.97
CA ALA A 92 6.23 16.97 -7.85
C ALA A 92 6.55 18.46 -7.99
N TRP A 93 7.79 18.82 -8.34
CA TRP A 93 8.19 20.19 -8.59
C TRP A 93 7.49 20.79 -9.81
N LEU A 94 7.50 20.10 -10.96
CA LEU A 94 6.85 20.55 -12.20
C LEU A 94 5.35 20.81 -11.99
N THR A 95 4.66 19.93 -11.26
CA THR A 95 3.22 20.02 -11.06
C THR A 95 2.80 20.97 -9.93
N THR A 96 3.73 21.47 -9.09
CA THR A 96 3.40 22.36 -7.97
C THR A 96 3.98 23.77 -8.11
N ARG A 97 5.18 23.90 -8.66
CA ARG A 97 5.99 25.13 -8.60
C ARG A 97 6.30 25.75 -9.96
N THR A 98 5.77 25.22 -11.07
CA THR A 98 6.08 25.73 -12.41
C THR A 98 4.82 26.11 -13.21
N ASP A 99 5.05 26.85 -14.30
CA ASP A 99 4.04 27.23 -15.29
C ASP A 99 3.79 26.15 -16.35
N LEU A 100 3.86 24.85 -15.95
CA LEU A 100 3.64 23.71 -16.82
C LEU A 100 2.27 23.79 -17.52
N PRO A 101 2.21 23.72 -18.87
CA PRO A 101 0.96 23.72 -19.62
C PRO A 101 0.06 22.54 -19.21
N GLY A 102 -1.20 22.82 -18.89
CA GLY A 102 -2.14 21.77 -18.43
C GLY A 102 -1.80 21.20 -17.04
N ARG A 103 -1.15 21.94 -16.16
CA ARG A 103 -0.71 21.50 -14.84
C ARG A 103 -1.76 20.69 -14.08
N ARG A 104 -3.04 21.13 -14.08
CA ARG A 104 -4.14 20.43 -13.39
C ARG A 104 -4.39 19.03 -13.96
N PHE A 105 -4.29 18.89 -15.27
CA PHE A 105 -4.41 17.61 -15.97
C PHE A 105 -3.25 16.67 -15.59
N TRP A 106 -1.99 17.16 -15.63
CA TRP A 106 -0.82 16.35 -15.27
C TRP A 106 -0.82 15.91 -13.80
N VAL A 107 -1.37 16.74 -12.90
CA VAL A 107 -1.54 16.39 -11.49
C VAL A 107 -2.36 15.10 -11.32
N ILE A 108 -3.39 14.91 -12.12
CA ILE A 108 -4.27 13.74 -12.06
C ILE A 108 -3.64 12.58 -12.82
N VAL A 109 -3.27 12.79 -14.06
CA VAL A 109 -2.81 11.74 -14.96
C VAL A 109 -1.54 11.05 -14.46
N THR A 110 -0.59 11.80 -13.90
CA THR A 110 0.64 11.21 -13.33
C THR A 110 0.42 10.46 -12.01
N ALA A 111 -0.73 10.63 -11.35
CA ALA A 111 -1.08 9.87 -10.16
C ALA A 111 -1.93 8.61 -10.47
N LEU A 112 -2.60 8.58 -11.63
CA LEU A 112 -3.50 7.48 -12.02
C LEU A 112 -2.85 6.09 -12.09
N PRO A 113 -1.56 5.90 -12.43
CA PRO A 113 -0.95 4.56 -12.43
C PRO A 113 -1.09 3.83 -11.10
N LEU A 114 -1.19 4.55 -9.97
CA LEU A 114 -1.46 3.98 -8.65
C LEU A 114 -2.80 3.22 -8.59
N ALA A 115 -3.76 3.57 -9.44
CA ALA A 115 -5.05 2.90 -9.47
C ALA A 115 -4.96 1.49 -10.07
N ILE A 116 -3.98 1.24 -10.94
CA ILE A 116 -3.77 -0.06 -11.60
C ILE A 116 -3.05 -1.00 -10.63
N PRO A 117 -3.60 -2.18 -10.31
CA PRO A 117 -2.87 -3.20 -9.56
C PRO A 117 -1.60 -3.61 -10.31
N THR A 118 -0.48 -3.79 -9.59
CA THR A 118 0.82 -4.12 -10.21
C THR A 118 0.80 -5.40 -11.03
N TYR A 119 0.04 -6.41 -10.60
CA TYR A 119 -0.10 -7.65 -11.37
C TYR A 119 -0.89 -7.44 -12.68
N VAL A 120 -1.90 -6.54 -12.69
CA VAL A 120 -2.61 -6.18 -13.93
C VAL A 120 -1.66 -5.41 -14.86
N GLY A 121 -0.89 -4.49 -14.29
CA GLY A 121 0.14 -3.76 -15.02
C GLY A 121 1.22 -4.70 -15.60
N ALA A 122 1.68 -5.68 -14.81
CA ALA A 122 2.62 -6.70 -15.27
C ALA A 122 2.05 -7.53 -16.42
N PHE A 123 0.81 -8.01 -16.27
CA PHE A 123 0.11 -8.76 -17.32
C PHE A 123 0.00 -7.97 -18.62
N ALA A 124 -0.42 -6.70 -18.53
CA ALA A 124 -0.52 -5.83 -19.70
C ALA A 124 0.86 -5.55 -20.35
N MET A 125 1.89 -5.31 -19.54
CA MET A 125 3.24 -5.09 -20.04
C MET A 125 3.86 -6.34 -20.68
N ILE A 126 3.56 -7.54 -20.17
CA ILE A 126 3.92 -8.80 -20.83
C ILE A 126 3.20 -8.92 -22.17
N GLY A 127 1.91 -8.55 -22.23
CA GLY A 127 1.15 -8.51 -23.49
C GLY A 127 1.72 -7.51 -24.52
N ALA A 128 2.27 -6.39 -24.05
CA ALA A 128 2.90 -5.37 -24.89
C ALA A 128 4.31 -5.78 -25.37
N LEU A 129 5.18 -6.16 -24.41
CA LEU A 129 6.63 -6.27 -24.57
C LEU A 129 7.16 -7.70 -24.50
N GLY A 130 6.30 -8.68 -24.24
CA GLY A 130 6.70 -10.09 -24.14
C GLY A 130 7.23 -10.65 -25.45
N PRO A 131 7.83 -11.86 -25.45
CA PRO A 131 8.45 -12.47 -26.62
C PRO A 131 7.52 -12.68 -27.83
N ARG A 132 6.22 -12.64 -27.63
CA ARG A 132 5.16 -12.64 -28.65
C ARG A 132 4.19 -11.47 -28.42
N GLY A 133 4.68 -10.40 -27.81
CA GLY A 133 3.90 -9.22 -27.51
C GLY A 133 3.58 -8.39 -28.74
N MET A 134 2.69 -7.42 -28.55
CA MET A 134 2.23 -6.53 -29.63
C MET A 134 3.38 -5.77 -30.29
N LEU A 135 4.35 -5.30 -29.49
CA LEU A 135 5.51 -4.55 -29.98
C LEU A 135 6.41 -5.44 -30.83
N GLN A 136 6.66 -6.69 -30.42
CA GLN A 136 7.43 -7.66 -31.21
C GLN A 136 6.80 -7.90 -32.57
N GLY A 137 5.48 -8.19 -32.61
CA GLY A 137 4.78 -8.42 -33.87
C GLY A 137 4.74 -7.21 -34.82
N TRP A 138 4.86 -6.00 -34.27
CA TRP A 138 4.98 -4.78 -35.07
C TRP A 138 6.41 -4.58 -35.59
N LEU A 139 7.43 -4.85 -34.79
CA LEU A 139 8.84 -4.68 -35.10
C LEU A 139 9.41 -5.79 -36.04
N GLU A 140 8.80 -6.98 -36.02
CA GLU A 140 9.15 -8.06 -36.96
C GLU A 140 9.08 -7.60 -38.42
N ARG A 141 8.13 -6.71 -38.74
CA ARG A 141 8.02 -6.09 -40.10
C ARG A 141 9.23 -5.23 -40.48
N TRP A 142 10.01 -4.80 -39.46
CA TRP A 142 11.21 -3.96 -39.64
C TRP A 142 12.49 -4.76 -39.43
N GLY A 143 12.43 -6.10 -39.41
CA GLY A 143 13.60 -6.97 -39.30
C GLY A 143 14.11 -7.19 -37.86
N VAL A 144 13.36 -6.77 -36.83
CA VAL A 144 13.71 -7.03 -35.43
C VAL A 144 13.14 -8.39 -35.01
N GLU A 145 13.97 -9.44 -35.04
CA GLU A 145 13.54 -10.81 -34.78
C GLU A 145 13.20 -11.05 -33.30
N ARG A 146 13.88 -10.38 -32.38
CA ARG A 146 13.65 -10.56 -30.90
C ARG A 146 13.86 -9.27 -30.12
N LEU A 147 12.94 -9.00 -29.21
CA LEU A 147 13.10 -8.01 -28.15
C LEU A 147 13.81 -8.63 -26.93
N PRO A 148 14.50 -7.83 -26.10
CA PRO A 148 14.98 -8.27 -24.81
C PRO A 148 13.83 -8.85 -23.97
N SER A 149 14.10 -9.92 -23.24
CA SER A 149 13.08 -10.56 -22.39
C SER A 149 12.60 -9.60 -21.31
N ILE A 150 11.29 -9.38 -21.21
CA ILE A 150 10.67 -8.64 -20.11
C ILE A 150 10.67 -9.44 -18.80
N TYR A 151 10.89 -10.76 -18.86
CA TYR A 151 10.94 -11.59 -17.66
C TYR A 151 12.24 -11.37 -16.88
N GLY A 152 12.15 -11.50 -15.56
CA GLY A 152 13.27 -11.32 -14.63
C GLY A 152 13.34 -9.91 -14.05
N PHE A 153 14.52 -9.54 -13.58
CA PHE A 153 14.78 -8.29 -12.85
C PHE A 153 14.34 -7.04 -13.61
N GLY A 154 14.73 -6.91 -14.91
CA GLY A 154 14.47 -5.70 -15.69
C GLY A 154 12.98 -5.38 -15.82
N GLY A 155 12.16 -6.38 -16.12
CA GLY A 155 10.71 -6.19 -16.17
C GLY A 155 10.08 -5.89 -14.82
N ALA A 156 10.49 -6.61 -13.76
CA ALA A 156 10.02 -6.35 -12.42
C ALA A 156 10.37 -4.92 -11.95
N PHE A 157 11.60 -4.49 -12.22
CA PHE A 157 12.06 -3.13 -11.92
C PHE A 157 11.23 -2.06 -12.64
N VAL A 158 11.03 -2.19 -13.95
CA VAL A 158 10.27 -1.20 -14.75
C VAL A 158 8.80 -1.17 -14.32
N VAL A 159 8.16 -2.33 -14.23
CA VAL A 159 6.73 -2.42 -13.88
C VAL A 159 6.49 -1.87 -12.47
N LEU A 160 7.24 -2.32 -11.48
CA LEU A 160 7.07 -1.82 -10.12
C LEU A 160 7.36 -0.33 -10.02
N THR A 161 8.39 0.19 -10.70
CA THR A 161 8.67 1.63 -10.73
C THR A 161 7.50 2.43 -11.30
N LEU A 162 6.96 2.00 -12.45
CA LEU A 162 5.87 2.71 -13.13
C LEU A 162 4.56 2.76 -12.31
N PHE A 163 4.30 1.75 -11.49
CA PHE A 163 3.06 1.69 -10.71
C PHE A 163 3.22 2.13 -9.24
N THR A 164 4.46 2.35 -8.76
CA THR A 164 4.71 2.76 -7.37
C THR A 164 5.27 4.17 -7.21
N TYR A 165 5.88 4.80 -8.24
CA TYR A 165 6.36 6.19 -8.12
C TYR A 165 5.29 7.18 -7.63
N PRO A 166 3.97 6.99 -7.90
CA PRO A 166 2.98 7.93 -7.40
C PRO A 166 2.87 7.99 -5.88
N TYR A 167 3.32 6.97 -5.13
CA TYR A 167 3.39 7.05 -3.67
C TYR A 167 4.31 8.18 -3.21
N VAL A 168 5.52 8.27 -3.80
CA VAL A 168 6.45 9.38 -3.53
C VAL A 168 5.89 10.70 -4.07
N LEU A 169 5.34 10.69 -5.30
CA LEU A 169 4.78 11.88 -5.93
C LEU A 169 3.72 12.56 -5.05
N LEU A 170 2.77 11.78 -4.52
CA LEU A 170 1.66 12.31 -3.74
C LEU A 170 2.13 12.86 -2.38
N THR A 171 3.03 12.16 -1.68
CA THR A 171 3.57 12.59 -0.39
C THR A 171 4.42 13.85 -0.53
N VAL A 172 5.32 13.89 -1.50
CA VAL A 172 6.18 15.05 -1.75
C VAL A 172 5.39 16.25 -2.25
N ARG A 173 4.40 16.04 -3.13
CA ARG A 173 3.53 17.12 -3.62
C ARG A 173 2.68 17.73 -2.50
N ALA A 174 2.18 16.92 -1.57
CA ALA A 174 1.47 17.41 -0.40
C ALA A 174 2.38 18.29 0.48
N ALA A 175 3.64 17.87 0.68
CA ALA A 175 4.63 18.64 1.42
C ALA A 175 4.99 19.96 0.72
N TYR A 176 5.19 19.96 -0.59
CA TYR A 176 5.44 21.18 -1.36
C TYR A 176 4.39 22.28 -1.14
N ARG A 177 3.11 21.89 -1.03
CA ARG A 177 2.00 22.81 -0.76
C ARG A 177 2.04 23.39 0.66
N GLY A 178 2.75 22.74 1.57
CA GLY A 178 2.90 23.13 2.95
C GLY A 178 4.14 23.97 3.25
N ILE A 179 5.06 24.11 2.30
CA ILE A 179 6.26 24.94 2.46
C ILE A 179 5.88 26.43 2.45
N ASP A 180 6.37 27.18 3.45
CA ASP A 180 6.20 28.62 3.53
C ASP A 180 7.09 29.33 2.49
N PRO A 181 6.52 30.07 1.53
CA PRO A 181 7.29 30.80 0.53
C PRO A 181 8.25 31.84 1.11
N SER A 182 7.97 32.36 2.30
CA SER A 182 8.81 33.39 2.95
C SER A 182 10.23 32.90 3.21
N LEU A 183 10.42 31.62 3.46
CA LEU A 183 11.75 31.01 3.64
C LEU A 183 12.58 30.99 2.35
N GLU A 184 11.92 30.79 1.22
CA GLU A 184 12.56 30.85 -0.09
C GLU A 184 12.92 32.30 -0.45
N GLU A 185 12.02 33.24 -0.14
CA GLU A 185 12.24 34.68 -0.36
C GLU A 185 13.40 35.18 0.50
N ALA A 186 13.43 34.85 1.80
CA ALA A 186 14.51 35.19 2.71
C ALA A 186 15.88 34.65 2.24
N SER A 187 15.92 33.43 1.71
CA SER A 187 17.14 32.86 1.14
C SER A 187 17.64 33.64 -0.08
N ARG A 188 16.71 34.13 -0.92
CA ARG A 188 17.06 34.94 -2.11
C ARG A 188 17.50 36.33 -1.74
N THR A 189 16.89 36.97 -0.74
CA THR A 189 17.33 38.28 -0.23
C THR A 189 18.72 38.22 0.37
N LEU A 190 19.13 37.06 0.91
CA LEU A 190 20.49 36.79 1.38
C LEU A 190 21.48 36.47 0.23
N GLY A 191 21.08 36.66 -1.04
CA GLY A 191 21.93 36.49 -2.20
C GLY A 191 22.08 35.03 -2.73
N HIS A 192 21.32 34.10 -2.18
CA HIS A 192 21.36 32.73 -2.68
C HIS A 192 20.60 32.58 -4.01
N GLY A 193 21.24 32.01 -5.02
CA GLY A 193 20.59 31.68 -6.29
C GLY A 193 19.50 30.61 -6.15
N SER A 194 18.64 30.48 -7.16
CA SER A 194 17.48 29.56 -7.13
C SER A 194 17.84 28.11 -6.82
N TRP A 195 18.97 27.60 -7.36
CA TRP A 195 19.45 26.24 -7.07
C TRP A 195 19.95 26.08 -5.62
N SER A 196 20.68 27.06 -5.13
CA SER A 196 21.16 27.05 -3.74
C SER A 196 19.99 27.09 -2.75
N THR A 197 18.99 27.93 -3.01
CA THR A 197 17.74 27.99 -2.22
C THR A 197 17.01 26.65 -2.27
N PHE A 198 16.88 26.04 -3.45
CA PHE A 198 16.23 24.73 -3.58
C PHE A 198 16.93 23.67 -2.72
N VAL A 199 18.25 23.52 -2.85
CA VAL A 199 19.02 22.48 -2.14
C VAL A 199 19.09 22.76 -0.63
N ARG A 200 19.25 24.02 -0.21
CA ARG A 200 19.49 24.37 1.20
C ARG A 200 18.20 24.62 2.01
N VAL A 201 17.11 25.02 1.35
CA VAL A 201 15.86 25.37 2.03
C VAL A 201 14.74 24.39 1.72
N VAL A 202 14.49 24.11 0.43
CA VAL A 202 13.33 23.30 0.01
C VAL A 202 13.56 21.82 0.26
N VAL A 203 14.71 21.27 -0.19
CA VAL A 203 15.00 19.83 -0.06
C VAL A 203 15.02 19.36 1.41
N PRO A 204 15.63 20.07 2.37
CA PRO A 204 15.58 19.67 3.78
C PRO A 204 14.15 19.59 4.32
N GLN A 205 13.27 20.54 3.96
CA GLN A 205 11.87 20.53 4.36
C GLN A 205 11.06 19.39 3.72
N LEU A 206 11.44 18.96 2.52
CA LEU A 206 10.82 17.83 1.83
C LEU A 206 11.33 16.46 2.33
N ARG A 207 12.50 16.42 2.97
CA ARG A 207 13.15 15.19 3.41
C ARG A 207 12.22 14.23 4.17
N PRO A 208 11.42 14.66 5.16
CA PRO A 208 10.51 13.77 5.87
C PRO A 208 9.46 13.12 4.95
N SER A 209 8.97 13.88 3.97
CA SER A 209 7.97 13.40 3.01
C SER A 209 8.57 12.51 1.93
N ILE A 210 9.82 12.78 1.52
CA ILE A 210 10.58 11.91 0.61
C ILE A 210 10.82 10.56 1.31
N VAL A 211 11.29 10.57 2.56
CA VAL A 211 11.52 9.34 3.33
C VAL A 211 10.23 8.55 3.51
N ALA A 212 9.12 9.22 3.86
CA ALA A 212 7.83 8.56 4.02
C ALA A 212 7.32 7.94 2.71
N GLY A 213 7.41 8.67 1.59
CA GLY A 213 7.05 8.15 0.26
C GLY A 213 7.94 6.99 -0.18
N SER A 214 9.25 7.10 0.06
CA SER A 214 10.22 6.04 -0.23
C SER A 214 9.95 4.77 0.57
N LEU A 215 9.59 4.92 1.85
CA LEU A 215 9.20 3.78 2.68
C LEU A 215 7.96 3.09 2.11
N LEU A 216 6.93 3.85 1.70
CA LEU A 216 5.73 3.26 1.11
C LEU A 216 6.08 2.44 -0.14
N VAL A 217 6.97 2.95 -1.00
CA VAL A 217 7.45 2.21 -2.18
C VAL A 217 8.22 0.96 -1.75
N ALA A 218 9.17 1.07 -0.84
CA ALA A 218 9.99 -0.06 -0.39
C ALA A 218 9.11 -1.18 0.23
N LEU A 219 8.19 -0.82 1.12
CA LEU A 219 7.26 -1.77 1.73
C LEU A 219 6.33 -2.42 0.70
N TYR A 220 5.86 -1.61 -0.27
CA TYR A 220 5.04 -2.14 -1.36
C TYR A 220 5.81 -3.19 -2.16
N VAL A 221 7.05 -2.90 -2.57
CA VAL A 221 7.90 -3.83 -3.34
C VAL A 221 8.23 -5.08 -2.55
N LEU A 222 8.54 -4.96 -1.24
CA LEU A 222 8.76 -6.11 -0.35
C LEU A 222 7.52 -7.01 -0.21
N SER A 223 6.34 -6.43 -0.34
CA SER A 223 5.06 -7.14 -0.21
C SER A 223 4.48 -7.59 -1.55
N ASP A 224 4.99 -7.07 -2.68
CA ASP A 224 4.45 -7.42 -3.99
C ASP A 224 4.72 -8.88 -4.32
N PHE A 225 3.65 -9.59 -4.63
CA PHE A 225 3.67 -10.97 -5.06
C PHE A 225 3.29 -11.09 -6.54
N GLY A 226 2.30 -10.32 -6.95
CA GLY A 226 1.65 -10.48 -8.24
C GLY A 226 2.55 -10.15 -9.42
N ALA A 227 3.14 -8.95 -9.43
CA ALA A 227 4.01 -8.51 -10.52
C ALA A 227 5.30 -9.35 -10.60
N VAL A 228 5.98 -9.57 -9.46
CA VAL A 228 7.24 -10.35 -9.44
C VAL A 228 7.02 -11.80 -9.89
N SER A 229 5.89 -12.40 -9.52
CA SER A 229 5.57 -13.78 -9.91
C SER A 229 5.25 -13.89 -11.41
N MET A 230 4.46 -12.96 -11.96
CA MET A 230 4.16 -12.92 -13.40
C MET A 230 5.40 -12.68 -14.25
N LEU A 231 6.30 -11.82 -13.76
CA LEU A 231 7.58 -11.52 -14.41
C LEU A 231 8.68 -12.54 -14.12
N ARG A 232 8.35 -13.60 -13.38
CA ARG A 232 9.24 -14.72 -13.05
C ARG A 232 10.54 -14.28 -12.37
N TYR A 233 10.47 -13.21 -11.56
CA TYR A 233 11.61 -12.76 -10.79
C TYR A 233 11.54 -13.30 -9.35
N ASP A 234 12.60 -13.94 -8.89
CA ASP A 234 12.64 -14.61 -7.60
C ASP A 234 12.87 -13.59 -6.47
N THR A 235 11.79 -13.34 -5.73
CA THR A 235 11.78 -12.61 -4.47
C THR A 235 11.27 -13.52 -3.36
N PHE A 236 11.37 -13.09 -2.10
CA PHE A 236 10.80 -13.85 -0.99
C PHE A 236 9.32 -14.18 -1.18
N THR A 237 8.51 -13.22 -1.65
CA THR A 237 7.08 -13.42 -1.85
C THR A 237 6.77 -14.52 -2.84
N ARG A 238 7.49 -14.54 -3.97
CA ARG A 238 7.35 -15.60 -4.97
C ARG A 238 7.89 -16.93 -4.45
N ALA A 239 9.05 -16.94 -3.80
CA ALA A 239 9.65 -18.15 -3.24
C ALA A 239 8.75 -18.82 -2.20
N ILE A 240 8.14 -18.04 -1.29
CA ILE A 240 7.16 -18.53 -0.31
C ILE A 240 6.00 -19.23 -1.00
N TYR A 241 5.44 -18.64 -2.06
CA TYR A 241 4.34 -19.23 -2.81
C TYR A 241 4.71 -20.51 -3.53
N VAL A 242 5.86 -20.53 -4.21
CA VAL A 242 6.36 -21.71 -4.93
C VAL A 242 6.64 -22.85 -3.95
N GLN A 243 7.26 -22.55 -2.80
CA GLN A 243 7.55 -23.54 -1.76
C GLN A 243 6.26 -24.10 -1.15
N TYR A 244 5.25 -23.27 -0.93
CA TYR A 244 3.94 -23.68 -0.45
C TYR A 244 3.24 -24.63 -1.45
N ARG A 245 3.23 -24.27 -2.74
CA ARG A 245 2.57 -25.08 -3.78
C ARG A 245 3.31 -26.38 -4.09
N GLY A 246 4.64 -26.39 -3.99
CA GLY A 246 5.47 -27.55 -4.24
C GLY A 246 5.32 -28.68 -3.22
N ALA A 247 4.57 -28.47 -2.16
CA ALA A 247 4.12 -29.42 -1.13
C ALA A 247 5.20 -30.23 -0.40
N LEU A 248 6.50 -30.03 -0.70
CA LEU A 248 7.59 -30.88 -0.15
C LEU A 248 8.06 -30.40 1.22
N ASN A 249 7.96 -29.10 1.53
CA ASN A 249 8.37 -28.59 2.84
C ASN A 249 7.65 -27.29 3.23
N ARG A 250 6.47 -27.45 3.83
CA ARG A 250 5.63 -26.32 4.32
C ARG A 250 6.34 -25.47 5.38
N ASN A 251 7.25 -26.07 6.11
CA ASN A 251 8.01 -25.43 7.18
C ASN A 251 9.00 -24.41 6.61
N SER A 252 9.65 -24.73 5.49
CA SER A 252 10.56 -23.80 4.81
C SER A 252 9.83 -22.53 4.33
N ALA A 253 8.58 -22.65 3.87
CA ALA A 253 7.78 -21.48 3.49
C ALA A 253 7.48 -20.56 4.67
N ALA A 254 7.19 -21.12 5.85
CA ALA A 254 6.97 -20.34 7.08
C ALA A 254 8.26 -19.61 7.51
N MET A 255 9.40 -20.27 7.41
CA MET A 255 10.70 -19.68 7.72
C MET A 255 11.06 -18.52 6.78
N LEU A 256 10.90 -18.69 5.47
CA LEU A 256 11.09 -17.61 4.50
C LEU A 256 10.13 -16.44 4.79
N GLY A 257 8.90 -16.74 5.22
CA GLY A 257 7.94 -15.74 5.68
C GLY A 257 8.45 -14.92 6.85
N LEU A 258 9.04 -15.56 7.87
CA LEU A 258 9.62 -14.86 9.02
C LEU A 258 10.84 -14.01 8.63
N VAL A 259 11.69 -14.48 7.71
CA VAL A 259 12.80 -13.68 7.17
C VAL A 259 12.28 -12.43 6.50
N LEU A 260 11.23 -12.56 5.68
CA LEU A 260 10.61 -11.41 5.02
C LEU A 260 9.98 -10.43 6.02
N VAL A 261 9.33 -10.93 7.08
CA VAL A 261 8.81 -10.09 8.17
C VAL A 261 9.94 -9.36 8.90
N ALA A 262 11.01 -10.06 9.25
CA ALA A 262 12.18 -9.46 9.89
C ALA A 262 12.77 -8.35 8.99
N LEU A 263 12.90 -8.60 7.69
CA LEU A 263 13.35 -7.61 6.72
C LEU A 263 12.44 -6.38 6.69
N THR A 264 11.12 -6.59 6.66
CA THR A 264 10.14 -5.50 6.67
C THR A 264 10.24 -4.67 7.96
N ILE A 265 10.42 -5.32 9.12
CA ILE A 265 10.63 -4.63 10.41
C ILE A 265 11.92 -3.82 10.39
N VAL A 266 13.02 -4.35 9.83
CA VAL A 266 14.30 -3.62 9.69
C VAL A 266 14.10 -2.37 8.83
N VAL A 267 13.41 -2.47 7.71
CA VAL A 267 13.11 -1.31 6.84
C VAL A 267 12.27 -0.27 7.56
N LEU A 268 11.24 -0.69 8.30
CA LEU A 268 10.42 0.22 9.13
C LEU A 268 11.24 0.88 10.25
N ALA A 269 12.12 0.16 10.91
CA ALA A 269 12.98 0.69 11.96
C ALA A 269 14.01 1.68 11.41
N ALA A 270 14.60 1.37 10.26
CA ALA A 270 15.52 2.26 9.56
C ALA A 270 14.82 3.59 9.20
N GLU A 271 13.61 3.55 8.67
CA GLU A 271 12.84 4.76 8.35
C GLU A 271 12.58 5.62 9.59
N GLN A 272 12.14 5.02 10.70
CA GLN A 272 11.90 5.78 11.94
C GLN A 272 13.17 6.52 12.41
N ARG A 273 14.35 5.95 12.18
CA ARG A 273 15.64 6.58 12.50
C ARG A 273 15.98 7.72 11.54
N PHE A 274 15.62 7.59 10.25
CA PHE A 274 15.89 8.61 9.23
C PHE A 274 14.87 9.74 9.20
N ARG A 275 13.65 9.53 9.70
CA ARG A 275 12.58 10.55 9.74
C ARG A 275 12.96 11.78 10.58
N GLY A 276 13.91 11.66 11.50
CA GLY A 276 14.35 12.75 12.38
C GLY A 276 13.26 13.19 13.38
N ARG A 277 13.70 13.88 14.45
CA ARG A 277 12.80 14.45 15.46
C ARG A 277 12.26 15.85 15.08
N GLU A 278 12.55 16.30 13.88
CA GLU A 278 12.16 17.65 13.45
C GLU A 278 10.65 17.69 13.16
N GLN A 279 9.89 18.09 14.18
CA GLN A 279 8.55 18.64 13.98
C GLN A 279 8.72 19.98 13.28
N VAL A 280 8.42 20.03 11.98
CA VAL A 280 8.31 21.32 11.26
C VAL A 280 7.09 22.03 11.84
N HIS A 281 7.31 22.84 12.85
CA HIS A 281 6.30 23.74 13.37
C HIS A 281 6.03 24.81 12.31
N ARG A 282 4.79 24.88 11.83
CA ARG A 282 4.33 26.04 11.06
C ARG A 282 4.45 27.26 11.97
N LEU A 283 5.41 28.12 11.68
CA LEU A 283 5.70 29.30 12.50
C LEU A 283 4.60 30.38 12.45
N HIS A 284 3.68 30.29 11.48
CA HIS A 284 2.59 31.29 11.38
C HIS A 284 1.28 30.63 10.91
N GLY A 285 0.21 30.88 11.64
CA GLY A 285 -1.19 30.66 11.25
C GLY A 285 -1.75 31.72 10.28
N GLY A 286 -0.89 32.39 9.53
CA GLY A 286 -1.26 33.39 8.54
C GLY A 286 -1.73 32.72 7.24
N GLY A 287 -2.72 33.30 6.57
CA GLY A 287 -3.34 32.79 5.35
C GLY A 287 -2.32 32.32 4.31
N ALA A 288 -2.65 31.22 3.65
CA ALA A 288 -1.79 30.57 2.67
C ALA A 288 -1.38 31.55 1.55
N ARG A 289 -0.16 32.11 1.64
CA ARG A 289 0.41 32.87 0.53
C ARG A 289 0.61 31.93 -0.65
N VAL A 290 0.20 32.39 -1.84
CA VAL A 290 0.39 31.64 -3.08
C VAL A 290 1.90 31.55 -3.34
N ALA A 291 2.42 30.35 -3.38
CA ALA A 291 3.83 30.12 -3.64
C ALA A 291 4.22 30.63 -5.04
N PRO A 292 5.42 31.22 -5.21
CA PRO A 292 5.89 31.71 -6.49
C PRO A 292 5.97 30.59 -7.52
N VAL A 293 5.49 30.87 -8.72
CA VAL A 293 5.52 29.95 -9.87
C VAL A 293 6.79 30.25 -10.67
N PHE A 294 7.60 29.23 -10.95
CA PHE A 294 8.80 29.36 -11.79
C PHE A 294 8.40 29.24 -13.26
N ALA A 295 8.78 30.26 -14.05
CA ALA A 295 8.60 30.24 -15.47
C ALA A 295 9.64 29.30 -16.13
N LEU A 296 9.18 28.25 -16.79
CA LEU A 296 10.03 27.30 -17.53
C LEU A 296 10.46 27.83 -18.91
N GLY A 297 9.84 28.90 -19.41
CA GLY A 297 10.11 29.41 -20.76
C GLY A 297 9.91 28.34 -21.83
N ARG A 298 10.92 28.16 -22.72
CA ARG A 298 10.88 27.13 -23.78
C ARG A 298 10.85 25.68 -23.24
N TRP A 299 11.40 25.46 -22.04
CA TRP A 299 11.47 24.12 -21.41
C TRP A 299 10.12 23.58 -20.97
N ARG A 300 9.07 24.43 -20.93
CA ARG A 300 7.71 24.01 -20.59
C ARG A 300 7.15 22.91 -21.49
N TRP A 301 7.53 22.93 -22.79
CA TRP A 301 7.08 21.91 -23.75
C TRP A 301 7.84 20.61 -23.58
N VAL A 302 9.16 20.68 -23.28
CA VAL A 302 9.96 19.50 -22.97
C VAL A 302 9.44 18.83 -21.69
N ALA A 303 9.14 19.61 -20.65
CA ALA A 303 8.55 19.10 -19.42
C ALA A 303 7.16 18.47 -19.64
N ALA A 304 6.30 19.11 -20.45
CA ALA A 304 5.01 18.53 -20.84
C ALA A 304 5.19 17.23 -21.64
N GLY A 305 6.16 17.18 -22.56
CA GLY A 305 6.52 15.98 -23.31
C GLY A 305 6.98 14.83 -22.39
N ALA A 306 7.81 15.13 -21.39
CA ALA A 306 8.24 14.13 -20.40
C ALA A 306 7.05 13.59 -19.58
N CYS A 307 6.14 14.46 -19.13
CA CYS A 307 4.91 14.04 -18.46
C CYS A 307 4.02 13.17 -19.37
N ALA A 308 3.92 13.55 -20.67
CA ALA A 308 3.15 12.81 -21.66
C ALA A 308 3.74 11.42 -21.93
N THR A 309 5.07 11.33 -22.08
CA THR A 309 5.78 10.05 -22.28
C THR A 309 5.58 9.13 -21.08
N LEU A 310 5.74 9.65 -19.87
CA LEU A 310 5.51 8.85 -18.66
C LEU A 310 4.05 8.37 -18.58
N ALA A 311 3.08 9.26 -18.80
CA ALA A 311 1.66 8.91 -18.81
C ALA A 311 1.33 7.90 -19.93
N PHE A 312 1.95 8.04 -21.09
CA PHE A 312 1.78 7.10 -22.19
C PHE A 312 2.24 5.70 -21.78
N ILE A 313 3.46 5.57 -21.23
CA ILE A 313 4.03 4.28 -20.85
C ILE A 313 3.27 3.68 -19.65
N ALA A 314 2.92 4.49 -18.65
CA ALA A 314 2.35 3.99 -17.41
C ALA A 314 0.81 3.80 -17.45
N LEU A 315 0.10 4.45 -18.38
CA LEU A 315 -1.36 4.38 -18.49
C LEU A 315 -1.83 3.92 -19.87
N VAL A 316 -1.39 4.63 -20.94
CA VAL A 316 -1.95 4.39 -22.27
C VAL A 316 -1.55 3.02 -22.78
N VAL A 317 -0.29 2.61 -22.59
CA VAL A 317 0.18 1.28 -23.00
C VAL A 317 -0.59 0.16 -22.28
N PRO A 318 -0.63 0.09 -20.92
CA PRO A 318 -1.35 -0.98 -20.23
C PRO A 318 -2.85 -1.03 -20.57
N LEU A 319 -3.51 0.12 -20.55
CA LEU A 319 -4.94 0.20 -20.85
C LEU A 319 -5.23 -0.11 -22.32
N GLY A 320 -4.36 0.34 -23.24
CA GLY A 320 -4.46 0.07 -24.67
C GLY A 320 -4.29 -1.41 -24.99
N VAL A 321 -3.37 -2.09 -24.31
CA VAL A 321 -3.20 -3.56 -24.45
C VAL A 321 -4.45 -4.29 -24.00
N ILE A 322 -4.99 -3.94 -22.83
CA ILE A 322 -6.22 -4.55 -22.32
C ILE A 322 -7.39 -4.29 -23.30
N ALA A 323 -7.55 -3.05 -23.75
CA ALA A 323 -8.61 -2.68 -24.69
C ALA A 323 -8.47 -3.42 -26.04
N TYR A 324 -7.25 -3.57 -26.54
CA TYR A 324 -6.98 -4.32 -27.75
C TYR A 324 -7.38 -5.79 -27.63
N TRP A 325 -7.02 -6.45 -26.53
CA TRP A 325 -7.35 -7.84 -26.32
C TRP A 325 -8.86 -8.05 -26.13
N LEU A 326 -9.55 -7.14 -25.45
CA LEU A 326 -11.01 -7.13 -25.33
C LEU A 326 -11.68 -7.01 -26.72
N TRP A 327 -11.21 -6.05 -27.53
CA TRP A 327 -11.73 -5.86 -28.88
C TRP A 327 -11.48 -7.06 -29.79
N ARG A 328 -10.30 -7.67 -29.68
CA ARG A 328 -9.94 -8.86 -30.46
C ARG A 328 -10.79 -10.06 -30.05
N GLY A 329 -10.97 -10.31 -28.75
CA GLY A 329 -11.86 -11.35 -28.23
C GLY A 329 -13.28 -11.21 -28.73
N ALA A 330 -13.82 -9.97 -28.67
CA ALA A 330 -15.13 -9.64 -29.22
C ALA A 330 -15.29 -10.01 -30.70
N ARG A 331 -14.26 -9.75 -31.52
CA ARG A 331 -14.29 -10.08 -32.95
C ARG A 331 -14.28 -11.58 -33.26
N VAL A 332 -13.71 -12.37 -32.35
CA VAL A 332 -13.65 -13.84 -32.50
C VAL A 332 -14.87 -14.52 -31.87
N GLY A 333 -15.81 -13.74 -31.30
CA GLY A 333 -17.03 -14.26 -30.69
C GLY A 333 -16.84 -14.78 -29.26
N GLU A 334 -15.70 -14.49 -28.63
CA GLU A 334 -15.54 -14.77 -27.20
C GLU A 334 -16.44 -13.82 -26.37
N PRO A 335 -17.06 -14.31 -25.30
CA PRO A 335 -17.89 -13.48 -24.45
C PRO A 335 -17.06 -12.33 -23.84
N ILE A 336 -17.41 -11.10 -24.19
CA ILE A 336 -16.71 -9.88 -23.70
C ILE A 336 -16.96 -9.67 -22.20
N LEU A 337 -18.13 -10.09 -21.73
CA LEU A 337 -18.50 -9.93 -20.35
C LEU A 337 -17.81 -11.00 -19.52
N PRO A 338 -17.02 -10.58 -18.51
CA PRO A 338 -16.56 -11.51 -17.50
C PRO A 338 -17.78 -12.19 -16.87
N ASP A 339 -17.62 -13.42 -16.44
CA ASP A 339 -18.64 -14.05 -15.61
C ASP A 339 -19.04 -13.06 -14.52
N TRP A 340 -20.31 -12.62 -14.54
CA TRP A 340 -20.80 -11.58 -13.64
C TRP A 340 -20.60 -11.94 -12.17
N SER A 341 -20.52 -13.25 -11.89
CA SER A 341 -20.18 -13.77 -10.56
C SER A 341 -18.81 -13.27 -10.06
N LEU A 342 -17.80 -13.16 -10.94
CA LEU A 342 -16.47 -12.67 -10.58
C LEU A 342 -16.51 -11.21 -10.10
N VAL A 343 -17.34 -10.39 -10.76
CA VAL A 343 -17.54 -8.98 -10.36
C VAL A 343 -18.25 -8.90 -9.02
N GLN A 344 -19.36 -9.64 -8.88
CA GLN A 344 -20.14 -9.70 -7.64
C GLN A 344 -19.29 -10.21 -6.47
N ASN A 345 -18.53 -11.27 -6.66
CA ASN A 345 -17.65 -11.83 -5.65
C ASN A 345 -16.55 -10.83 -5.23
N SER A 346 -15.94 -10.13 -6.20
CA SER A 346 -14.94 -9.10 -5.89
C SER A 346 -15.51 -7.95 -5.07
N LEU A 347 -16.70 -7.48 -5.46
CA LEU A 347 -17.41 -6.42 -4.73
C LEU A 347 -17.82 -6.87 -3.33
N LEU A 348 -18.37 -8.08 -3.22
CA LEU A 348 -18.82 -8.66 -1.95
C LEU A 348 -17.65 -8.85 -0.97
N ALA A 349 -16.58 -9.50 -1.40
CA ALA A 349 -15.40 -9.71 -0.56
C ALA A 349 -14.79 -8.40 -0.10
N SER A 350 -14.68 -7.41 -1.02
CA SER A 350 -14.13 -6.09 -0.70
C SER A 350 -15.03 -5.29 0.23
N ALA A 351 -16.35 -5.35 0.05
CA ALA A 351 -17.30 -4.68 0.92
C ALA A 351 -17.30 -5.27 2.34
N LEU A 352 -17.35 -6.61 2.44
CA LEU A 352 -17.27 -7.30 3.73
C LEU A 352 -15.93 -7.02 4.42
N GLY A 353 -14.82 -7.08 3.69
CA GLY A 353 -13.49 -6.75 4.19
C GLY A 353 -13.41 -5.31 4.70
N ALA A 354 -13.90 -4.34 3.93
CA ALA A 354 -13.89 -2.94 4.32
C ALA A 354 -14.74 -2.67 5.57
N VAL A 355 -15.96 -3.19 5.62
CA VAL A 355 -16.86 -3.03 6.78
C VAL A 355 -16.27 -3.69 8.01
N ALA A 356 -15.82 -4.94 7.92
CA ALA A 356 -15.23 -5.66 9.03
C ALA A 356 -13.97 -4.95 9.57
N THR A 357 -13.11 -4.48 8.66
CA THR A 357 -11.91 -3.72 9.05
C THR A 357 -12.26 -2.42 9.76
N MET A 358 -13.28 -1.69 9.29
CA MET A 358 -13.73 -0.46 9.95
C MET A 358 -14.30 -0.72 11.33
N LEU A 359 -15.12 -1.76 11.49
CA LEU A 359 -15.67 -2.16 12.78
C LEU A 359 -14.57 -2.56 13.76
N ALA A 360 -13.56 -3.31 13.30
CA ALA A 360 -12.40 -3.70 14.09
C ALA A 360 -11.50 -2.50 14.46
N ALA A 361 -11.29 -1.57 13.53
CA ALA A 361 -10.43 -0.41 13.75
C ALA A 361 -11.03 0.61 14.74
N TRP A 362 -12.36 0.67 14.85
CA TRP A 362 -13.04 1.67 15.65
C TRP A 362 -12.65 1.65 17.15
N PRO A 363 -12.73 0.51 17.88
CA PRO A 363 -12.35 0.48 19.29
C PRO A 363 -10.89 0.82 19.52
N VAL A 364 -9.98 0.39 18.61
CA VAL A 364 -8.55 0.69 18.73
C VAL A 364 -8.28 2.20 18.53
N ALA A 365 -8.87 2.81 17.51
CA ALA A 365 -8.73 4.24 17.25
C ALA A 365 -9.35 5.09 18.39
N LEU A 366 -10.52 4.70 18.88
CA LEU A 366 -11.17 5.38 20.01
C LEU A 366 -10.33 5.28 21.28
N LEU A 367 -9.77 4.10 21.56
CA LEU A 367 -8.89 3.88 22.70
C LEU A 367 -7.63 4.77 22.60
N SER A 368 -7.02 4.86 21.42
CA SER A 368 -5.79 5.63 21.22
C SER A 368 -5.99 7.14 21.37
N VAL A 369 -7.15 7.67 20.93
CA VAL A 369 -7.44 9.11 20.97
C VAL A 369 -8.05 9.57 22.28
N ARG A 370 -8.99 8.79 22.86
CA ARG A 370 -9.77 9.19 24.03
C ARG A 370 -9.21 8.72 25.36
N HIS A 371 -8.43 7.63 25.35
CA HIS A 371 -7.82 7.05 26.55
C HIS A 371 -6.32 6.83 26.38
N PRO A 372 -5.52 7.90 26.15
CA PRO A 372 -4.09 7.76 25.95
C PRO A 372 -3.41 7.23 27.23
N GLY A 373 -2.69 6.10 27.11
CA GLY A 373 -2.01 5.46 28.23
C GLY A 373 -1.05 4.36 27.78
N ARG A 374 -0.44 3.66 28.74
CA ARG A 374 0.45 2.53 28.44
C ARG A 374 -0.32 1.39 27.78
N TRP A 375 -1.53 1.12 28.28
CA TRP A 375 -2.42 0.10 27.75
C TRP A 375 -2.87 0.39 26.32
N SER A 376 -3.32 1.61 26.05
CA SER A 376 -3.70 2.03 24.69
C SER A 376 -2.56 1.90 23.71
N ARG A 377 -1.34 2.30 24.11
CA ARG A 377 -0.14 2.16 23.26
C ARG A 377 0.22 0.69 23.01
N PHE A 378 0.02 -0.19 23.97
CA PHE A 378 0.23 -1.62 23.80
C PHE A 378 -0.75 -2.22 22.79
N VAL A 379 -2.06 -1.96 22.96
CA VAL A 379 -3.11 -2.41 22.03
C VAL A 379 -2.89 -1.86 20.62
N GLU A 380 -2.54 -0.58 20.52
CA GLU A 380 -2.22 0.06 19.23
C GLU A 380 -1.02 -0.65 18.56
N ARG A 381 0.08 -0.87 19.27
CA ARG A 381 1.25 -1.58 18.72
C ARG A 381 0.91 -2.99 18.24
N LEU A 382 0.09 -3.70 19.02
CA LEU A 382 -0.36 -5.04 18.67
C LEU A 382 -1.21 -5.03 17.39
N SER A 383 -2.11 -4.05 17.25
CA SER A 383 -2.94 -3.86 16.07
C SER A 383 -2.14 -3.43 14.82
N TRP A 384 -0.97 -2.82 15.02
CA TRP A 384 -0.09 -2.43 13.90
C TRP A 384 0.84 -3.58 13.44
N SER A 385 0.83 -4.73 14.12
CA SER A 385 1.65 -5.88 13.71
C SER A 385 1.37 -6.32 12.27
N GLY A 386 0.11 -6.24 11.82
CA GLY A 386 -0.28 -6.55 10.44
C GLY A 386 0.37 -5.67 9.38
N TYR A 387 0.82 -4.46 9.72
CA TYR A 387 1.48 -3.55 8.77
C TYR A 387 2.86 -4.04 8.32
N ALA A 388 3.53 -4.82 9.17
CA ALA A 388 4.82 -5.41 8.85
C ALA A 388 4.70 -6.74 8.10
N LEU A 389 3.48 -7.25 7.91
CA LEU A 389 3.24 -8.56 7.30
C LEU A 389 2.85 -8.42 5.83
N PRO A 390 3.66 -8.91 4.89
CA PRO A 390 3.25 -9.06 3.50
C PRO A 390 2.00 -9.95 3.36
N GLY A 391 1.12 -9.65 2.40
CA GLY A 391 -0.14 -10.36 2.21
C GLY A 391 0.02 -11.87 2.05
N ILE A 392 1.05 -12.32 1.34
CA ILE A 392 1.35 -13.75 1.17
C ILE A 392 1.71 -14.44 2.50
N VAL A 393 2.37 -13.72 3.41
CA VAL A 393 2.78 -14.25 4.73
C VAL A 393 1.57 -14.40 5.64
N VAL A 394 0.68 -13.40 5.66
CA VAL A 394 -0.60 -13.46 6.39
C VAL A 394 -1.45 -14.62 5.87
N ALA A 395 -1.58 -14.72 4.55
CA ALA A 395 -2.35 -15.77 3.91
C ALA A 395 -1.82 -17.17 4.28
N LEU A 396 -0.51 -17.36 4.18
CA LEU A 396 0.14 -18.64 4.52
C LEU A 396 -0.06 -19.01 6.00
N ALA A 397 0.12 -18.05 6.90
CA ALA A 397 -0.09 -18.27 8.33
C ALA A 397 -1.53 -18.69 8.63
N LEU A 398 -2.50 -18.03 8.00
CA LEU A 398 -3.92 -18.33 8.20
C LEU A 398 -4.35 -19.65 7.52
N VAL A 399 -3.76 -20.02 6.40
CA VAL A 399 -3.95 -21.33 5.79
C VAL A 399 -3.52 -22.44 6.76
N PHE A 400 -2.31 -22.32 7.31
CA PHE A 400 -1.81 -23.35 8.24
C PHE A 400 -2.58 -23.35 9.56
N PHE A 401 -2.88 -22.18 10.10
CA PHE A 401 -3.66 -22.06 11.33
C PHE A 401 -5.08 -22.62 11.13
N GLY A 402 -5.75 -22.22 10.05
CA GLY A 402 -7.12 -22.66 9.75
C GLY A 402 -7.20 -24.18 9.51
N ALA A 403 -6.29 -24.72 8.70
CA ALA A 403 -6.28 -26.14 8.40
C ALA A 403 -6.04 -27.04 9.63
N ASN A 404 -5.24 -26.59 10.60
CA ASN A 404 -4.89 -27.40 11.79
C ASN A 404 -5.81 -27.15 13.00
N TYR A 405 -6.29 -25.92 13.20
CA TYR A 405 -7.00 -25.54 14.44
C TYR A 405 -8.44 -25.10 14.23
N LEU A 406 -8.80 -24.63 13.01
CA LEU A 406 -10.15 -24.15 12.70
C LEU A 406 -10.64 -24.69 11.34
N PRO A 407 -10.75 -26.05 11.16
CA PRO A 407 -11.12 -26.64 9.87
C PRO A 407 -12.45 -26.14 9.33
N TRP A 408 -13.40 -25.84 10.20
CA TRP A 408 -14.72 -25.32 9.85
C TRP A 408 -14.68 -23.89 9.25
N ALA A 409 -13.67 -23.11 9.58
CA ALA A 409 -13.49 -21.75 9.05
C ALA A 409 -12.53 -21.72 7.85
N TYR A 410 -11.72 -22.76 7.67
CA TYR A 410 -10.73 -22.83 6.59
C TYR A 410 -11.40 -22.79 5.21
N GLN A 411 -10.87 -21.98 4.30
CA GLN A 411 -11.44 -21.73 2.96
C GLN A 411 -12.91 -21.26 2.99
N THR A 412 -13.25 -20.39 3.95
CA THR A 412 -14.54 -19.70 4.02
C THR A 412 -14.37 -18.20 3.90
N MET A 413 -15.49 -17.50 3.65
CA MET A 413 -15.50 -16.02 3.66
C MET A 413 -15.01 -15.44 4.99
N VAL A 414 -15.21 -16.14 6.10
CA VAL A 414 -14.77 -15.68 7.44
C VAL A 414 -13.25 -15.53 7.48
N THR A 415 -12.51 -16.55 7.02
CA THR A 415 -11.04 -16.51 7.01
C THR A 415 -10.50 -15.48 6.02
N LEU A 416 -11.14 -15.32 4.86
CA LEU A 416 -10.75 -14.32 3.87
C LEU A 416 -10.96 -12.89 4.41
N VAL A 417 -12.13 -12.61 4.99
CA VAL A 417 -12.44 -11.31 5.59
C VAL A 417 -11.52 -11.03 6.77
N PHE A 418 -11.23 -12.04 7.60
CA PHE A 418 -10.28 -11.90 8.70
C PHE A 418 -8.87 -11.54 8.20
N ALA A 419 -8.40 -12.15 7.10
CA ALA A 419 -7.13 -11.78 6.47
C ALA A 419 -7.11 -10.31 6.03
N TYR A 420 -8.20 -9.83 5.42
CA TYR A 420 -8.32 -8.43 5.02
C TYR A 420 -8.33 -7.50 6.24
N VAL A 421 -8.99 -7.88 7.33
CA VAL A 421 -8.93 -7.13 8.59
C VAL A 421 -7.48 -7.02 9.07
N VAL A 422 -6.74 -8.12 9.15
CA VAL A 422 -5.34 -8.11 9.61
C VAL A 422 -4.48 -7.20 8.75
N LEU A 423 -4.60 -7.30 7.42
CA LEU A 423 -3.77 -6.55 6.47
C LEU A 423 -4.07 -5.04 6.48
N PHE A 424 -5.35 -4.67 6.56
CA PHE A 424 -5.78 -3.29 6.34
C PHE A 424 -6.20 -2.55 7.62
N LEU A 425 -6.16 -3.22 8.78
CA LEU A 425 -6.46 -2.65 10.09
C LEU A 425 -5.64 -1.38 10.39
N PRO A 426 -4.31 -1.34 10.17
CA PRO A 426 -3.52 -0.14 10.45
C PRO A 426 -3.95 1.07 9.62
N GLN A 427 -4.31 0.85 8.35
CA GLN A 427 -4.79 1.88 7.45
C GLN A 427 -6.13 2.48 7.93
N ALA A 428 -7.06 1.62 8.36
CA ALA A 428 -8.34 2.03 8.91
C ALA A 428 -8.17 2.78 10.24
N ILE A 429 -7.32 2.28 11.15
CA ILE A 429 -7.02 2.95 12.43
C ILE A 429 -6.47 4.34 12.17
N GLY A 430 -5.52 4.49 11.24
CA GLY A 430 -4.93 5.79 10.89
C GLY A 430 -5.97 6.80 10.41
N ALA A 431 -6.86 6.38 9.53
CA ALA A 431 -7.91 7.23 8.96
C ALA A 431 -8.99 7.62 9.99
N ILE A 432 -9.46 6.67 10.80
CA ILE A 432 -10.42 6.96 11.89
C ILE A 432 -9.78 7.89 12.92
N ARG A 433 -8.53 7.63 13.31
CA ARG A 433 -7.79 8.47 14.25
C ARG A 433 -7.69 9.91 13.76
N ALA A 434 -7.31 10.12 12.50
CA ALA A 434 -7.24 11.44 11.89
C ALA A 434 -8.60 12.17 11.96
N SER A 435 -9.71 11.47 11.73
CA SER A 435 -11.06 12.01 11.83
C SER A 435 -11.47 12.32 13.28
N LEU A 436 -11.16 11.43 14.23
CA LEU A 436 -11.45 11.63 15.64
C LEU A 436 -10.68 12.80 16.26
N MET A 437 -9.45 13.07 15.77
CA MET A 437 -8.63 14.21 16.23
C MET A 437 -9.20 15.57 15.80
N GLN A 438 -10.07 15.62 14.80
CA GLN A 438 -10.78 16.84 14.40
C GLN A 438 -11.91 17.22 15.37
N VAL A 439 -12.41 16.24 16.16
CA VAL A 439 -13.44 16.46 17.16
C VAL A 439 -12.77 16.85 18.48
N THR A 440 -12.77 18.16 18.78
CA THR A 440 -12.15 18.66 20.00
C THR A 440 -12.88 18.20 21.27
N PRO A 441 -12.19 17.97 22.38
CA PRO A 441 -12.83 17.61 23.66
C PRO A 441 -13.90 18.61 24.10
N SER A 442 -13.70 19.89 23.82
CA SER A 442 -14.64 20.98 24.17
C SER A 442 -16.01 20.83 23.51
N MET A 443 -16.09 20.30 22.27
CA MET A 443 -17.39 20.01 21.62
C MET A 443 -18.18 18.94 22.35
N ALA A 444 -17.50 17.94 22.86
CA ALA A 444 -18.13 16.88 23.62
C ALA A 444 -18.52 17.33 25.03
N GLU A 445 -17.72 18.17 25.68
CA GLU A 445 -17.99 18.78 26.98
C GLU A 445 -19.18 19.74 26.89
N ALA A 446 -19.27 20.57 25.85
CA ALA A 446 -20.43 21.44 25.63
C ALA A 446 -21.74 20.65 25.52
N SER A 447 -21.74 19.49 24.85
CA SER A 447 -22.90 18.60 24.77
C SER A 447 -23.31 18.08 26.15
N HIS A 448 -22.34 17.79 27.04
CA HIS A 448 -22.64 17.33 28.41
C HIS A 448 -23.18 18.44 29.32
N VAL A 449 -22.65 19.67 29.19
CA VAL A 449 -23.17 20.83 29.90
C VAL A 449 -24.65 21.06 29.55
N LEU A 450 -25.04 20.74 28.31
CA LEU A 450 -26.43 20.78 27.86
C LEU A 450 -27.27 19.54 28.29
N GLY A 451 -26.76 18.70 29.21
CA GLY A 451 -27.48 17.54 29.75
C GLY A 451 -27.56 16.32 28.83
N VAL A 452 -26.81 16.32 27.69
CA VAL A 452 -26.85 15.20 26.77
C VAL A 452 -25.96 14.05 27.26
N GLY A 453 -26.54 12.88 27.45
CA GLY A 453 -25.81 11.68 27.89
C GLY A 453 -24.76 11.22 26.87
N ARG A 454 -23.74 10.47 27.33
CA ARG A 454 -22.55 10.03 26.57
C ARG A 454 -22.88 9.35 25.24
N ALA A 455 -23.80 8.39 25.22
CA ALA A 455 -24.20 7.69 24.01
C ALA A 455 -24.83 8.63 22.97
N ARG A 456 -25.68 9.57 23.42
CA ARG A 456 -26.29 10.58 22.55
C ARG A 456 -25.29 11.60 22.03
N THR A 457 -24.32 12.02 22.86
CA THR A 457 -23.19 12.88 22.41
C THR A 457 -22.39 12.18 21.32
N PHE A 458 -22.08 10.89 21.51
CA PHE A 458 -21.40 10.11 20.48
C PHE A 458 -22.20 10.08 19.17
N GLN A 459 -23.49 9.76 19.22
CA GLN A 459 -24.34 9.64 18.03
C GLN A 459 -24.62 10.98 17.35
N ARG A 460 -24.81 12.08 18.12
CA ARG A 460 -25.24 13.38 17.58
C ARG A 460 -24.08 14.35 17.27
N VAL A 461 -22.91 14.16 17.89
CA VAL A 461 -21.77 15.07 17.74
C VAL A 461 -20.58 14.35 17.11
N VAL A 462 -20.09 13.27 17.74
CA VAL A 462 -18.86 12.61 17.30
C VAL A 462 -19.05 11.91 15.96
N LEU A 463 -20.07 11.08 15.83
CA LEU A 463 -20.31 10.26 14.63
C LEU A 463 -20.59 11.11 13.38
N PRO A 464 -21.44 12.17 13.39
CA PRO A 464 -21.64 13.01 12.22
C PRO A 464 -20.38 13.77 11.80
N LEU A 465 -19.60 14.30 12.75
CA LEU A 465 -18.36 15.03 12.47
C LEU A 465 -17.26 14.13 11.91
N THR A 466 -17.21 12.86 12.33
CA THR A 466 -16.23 11.88 11.81
C THR A 466 -16.68 11.18 10.53
N ARG A 467 -17.98 11.25 10.19
CA ARG A 467 -18.59 10.54 9.04
C ARG A 467 -17.83 10.71 7.72
N PRO A 468 -17.42 11.94 7.29
CA PRO A 468 -16.71 12.10 6.02
C PRO A 468 -15.38 11.32 5.98
N GLY A 469 -14.62 11.36 7.08
CA GLY A 469 -13.36 10.62 7.18
C GLY A 469 -13.55 9.12 7.29
N VAL A 470 -14.61 8.65 7.97
CA VAL A 470 -14.97 7.24 8.03
C VAL A 470 -15.35 6.71 6.65
N VAL A 471 -16.16 7.44 5.89
CA VAL A 471 -16.55 7.07 4.52
C VAL A 471 -15.33 7.01 3.60
N ALA A 472 -14.43 8.00 3.70
CA ALA A 472 -13.18 7.99 2.94
C ALA A 472 -12.29 6.79 3.30
N ALA A 473 -12.24 6.42 4.58
CA ALA A 473 -11.50 5.26 5.05
C ALA A 473 -12.09 3.93 4.55
N VAL A 474 -13.43 3.80 4.58
CA VAL A 474 -14.13 2.63 4.02
C VAL A 474 -13.82 2.48 2.53
N ALA A 475 -13.93 3.58 1.76
CA ALA A 475 -13.63 3.57 0.34
C ALA A 475 -12.17 3.18 0.06
N LEU A 476 -11.23 3.69 0.87
CA LEU A 476 -9.82 3.37 0.74
C LEU A 476 -9.53 1.89 1.02
N VAL A 477 -10.07 1.34 2.11
CA VAL A 477 -9.92 -0.09 2.46
C VAL A 477 -10.61 -0.96 1.41
N PHE A 478 -11.81 -0.61 0.97
CA PHE A 478 -12.52 -1.30 -0.11
C PHE A 478 -11.68 -1.42 -1.38
N LEU A 479 -11.11 -0.30 -1.84
CA LEU A 479 -10.23 -0.29 -3.03
C LEU A 479 -8.95 -1.11 -2.80
N THR A 480 -8.45 -1.17 -1.58
CA THR A 480 -7.27 -1.97 -1.26
C THR A 480 -7.61 -3.47 -1.26
N CYS A 481 -8.75 -3.86 -0.68
CA CYS A 481 -9.27 -5.24 -0.74
C CYS A 481 -9.49 -5.71 -2.18
N MET A 482 -10.03 -4.85 -3.06
CA MET A 482 -10.23 -5.21 -4.48
C MET A 482 -8.94 -5.54 -5.22
N LYS A 483 -7.82 -5.00 -4.77
CA LYS A 483 -6.50 -5.22 -5.38
C LYS A 483 -5.73 -6.36 -4.72
N GLU A 484 -6.24 -6.88 -3.60
CA GLU A 484 -5.53 -7.92 -2.83
C GLU A 484 -5.60 -9.26 -3.56
N LEU A 485 -4.43 -9.74 -3.98
CA LEU A 485 -4.31 -10.99 -4.71
C LEU A 485 -3.86 -12.16 -3.81
N PRO A 486 -2.73 -12.10 -3.07
CA PRO A 486 -2.20 -13.25 -2.34
C PRO A 486 -3.16 -13.83 -1.30
N ALA A 487 -3.78 -12.98 -0.48
CA ALA A 487 -4.73 -13.46 0.54
C ALA A 487 -5.98 -14.06 -0.12
N THR A 488 -6.49 -13.42 -1.17
CA THR A 488 -7.65 -13.93 -1.92
C THR A 488 -7.34 -15.26 -2.60
N LEU A 489 -6.15 -15.38 -3.20
CA LEU A 489 -5.73 -16.59 -3.92
C LEU A 489 -5.62 -17.83 -3.03
N LEU A 490 -5.20 -17.64 -1.76
CA LEU A 490 -4.94 -18.76 -0.85
C LEU A 490 -6.11 -19.07 0.11
N LEU A 491 -6.94 -18.08 0.44
CA LEU A 491 -7.96 -18.17 1.49
C LEU A 491 -9.40 -18.09 0.96
N ALA A 492 -9.61 -17.73 -0.30
CA ALA A 492 -10.96 -17.70 -0.86
C ALA A 492 -11.64 -19.07 -0.76
N PRO A 493 -12.96 -19.10 -0.54
CA PRO A 493 -13.71 -20.34 -0.61
C PRO A 493 -13.54 -21.06 -1.95
N THR A 494 -13.68 -22.38 -1.94
CA THR A 494 -13.73 -23.18 -3.17
C THR A 494 -14.81 -22.63 -4.10
N GLU A 495 -14.49 -22.47 -5.39
CA GLU A 495 -15.38 -21.90 -6.42
C GLU A 495 -15.67 -20.39 -6.29
N PHE A 496 -15.12 -19.70 -5.28
CA PHE A 496 -15.24 -18.26 -5.13
C PHE A 496 -14.16 -17.55 -5.93
N GLY A 497 -14.37 -17.45 -7.25
CA GLY A 497 -13.48 -16.67 -8.13
C GLY A 497 -13.70 -15.17 -7.96
N THR A 498 -12.61 -14.40 -8.01
CA THR A 498 -12.63 -12.93 -8.07
C THR A 498 -11.93 -12.43 -9.34
N LEU A 499 -12.10 -11.16 -9.69
CA LEU A 499 -11.38 -10.57 -10.83
C LEU A 499 -9.86 -10.71 -10.68
N ALA A 500 -9.34 -10.51 -9.47
CA ALA A 500 -7.90 -10.66 -9.18
C ALA A 500 -7.40 -12.09 -9.42
N THR A 501 -8.12 -13.09 -8.90
CA THR A 501 -7.75 -14.50 -9.07
C THR A 501 -7.93 -14.98 -10.50
N ARG A 502 -8.91 -14.43 -11.26
CA ARG A 502 -9.10 -14.76 -12.67
C ARG A 502 -7.97 -14.22 -13.55
N VAL A 503 -7.55 -12.98 -13.34
CA VAL A 503 -6.38 -12.40 -14.03
C VAL A 503 -5.12 -13.23 -13.75
N TRP A 504 -4.95 -13.65 -12.49
CA TRP A 504 -3.85 -14.53 -12.11
C TRP A 504 -3.92 -15.89 -12.82
N GLY A 505 -5.06 -16.56 -12.82
CA GLY A 505 -5.29 -17.86 -13.48
C GLY A 505 -5.00 -17.77 -14.98
N ALA A 506 -5.55 -16.74 -15.67
CA ALA A 506 -5.31 -16.53 -17.08
C ALA A 506 -3.81 -16.33 -17.42
N SER A 507 -3.05 -15.68 -16.52
CA SER A 507 -1.60 -15.52 -16.71
C SER A 507 -0.81 -16.82 -16.52
N ALA A 508 -1.29 -17.71 -15.66
CA ALA A 508 -0.67 -19.02 -15.39
C ALA A 508 -0.99 -20.06 -16.47
N GLU A 509 -2.19 -19.97 -17.07
CA GLU A 509 -2.67 -20.84 -18.15
C GLU A 509 -2.13 -20.42 -19.52
N ALA A 510 -1.64 -19.19 -19.69
CA ALA A 510 -0.98 -18.74 -20.93
C ALA A 510 0.17 -19.71 -21.25
N PRO A 511 0.11 -20.47 -22.36
CA PRO A 511 1.00 -21.61 -22.57
C PRO A 511 2.45 -21.16 -22.48
N SER A 512 3.20 -21.83 -21.62
CA SER A 512 4.66 -21.79 -21.61
C SER A 512 5.17 -22.43 -22.92
N CYS A 513 5.17 -21.68 -24.01
CA CYS A 513 5.70 -22.11 -25.29
C CYS A 513 7.24 -22.19 -25.25
N THR A 514 7.76 -23.06 -24.37
CA THR A 514 9.18 -23.42 -24.30
C THR A 514 9.44 -24.91 -24.54
N SER A 515 8.44 -25.68 -24.94
CA SER A 515 8.69 -27.04 -25.46
C SER A 515 8.41 -27.05 -26.96
N GLY A 516 9.48 -26.95 -27.72
CA GLY A 516 9.48 -27.30 -29.12
C GLY A 516 9.17 -28.78 -29.31
N THR A 517 7.91 -29.09 -29.45
CA THR A 517 7.48 -30.33 -30.09
C THR A 517 6.42 -29.95 -31.10
N ARG A 518 6.79 -30.05 -32.36
CA ARG A 518 5.86 -30.01 -33.48
C ARG A 518 4.76 -31.03 -33.21
N GLY A 519 3.63 -30.61 -32.68
CA GLY A 519 2.42 -31.42 -32.57
C GLY A 519 1.91 -31.75 -33.97
N ARG A 520 2.00 -33.02 -34.39
CA ARG A 520 1.27 -33.54 -35.54
C ARG A 520 -0.23 -33.25 -35.33
N PRO A 521 -0.97 -32.85 -36.37
CA PRO A 521 -2.41 -32.71 -36.28
C PRO A 521 -3.03 -34.10 -35.99
N LEU A 522 -3.80 -34.19 -34.91
CA LEU A 522 -4.62 -35.37 -34.62
C LEU A 522 -5.65 -35.54 -35.77
N ARG A 523 -5.52 -36.61 -36.54
CA ARG A 523 -6.55 -37.04 -37.48
C ARG A 523 -7.78 -37.47 -36.66
N PRO A 524 -9.01 -37.12 -37.08
CA PRO A 524 -10.21 -37.63 -36.45
C PRO A 524 -10.32 -39.14 -36.73
N HIS A 525 -10.37 -39.95 -35.68
CA HIS A 525 -10.75 -41.33 -35.78
C HIS A 525 -12.21 -41.41 -36.25
N ARG A 526 -12.42 -41.91 -37.45
CA ARG A 526 -13.71 -42.45 -37.89
C ARG A 526 -13.94 -43.71 -37.06
N VAL A 527 -15.01 -43.70 -36.27
CA VAL A 527 -15.59 -44.90 -35.69
C VAL A 527 -16.47 -45.49 -36.78
N GLY A 528 -16.13 -46.72 -37.23
CA GLY A 528 -16.97 -47.61 -37.99
C GLY A 528 -17.76 -48.50 -37.03
#